data_299bb07f03c34c4849f87d66fa0dd66b
#
_entry.id   299bb07f03c34c4849f87d66fa0dd66b
#
_cell.length_a   1.000
_cell.length_b   1.000
_cell.length_c   1.000
_cell.angle_alpha   90.00
_cell.angle_beta   90.00
_cell.angle_gamma   90.00
#
_symmetry.space_group_name_H-M   'P 1'
#
loop_
_entity.id
_entity.type
_entity.pdbx_description
1 polymer ?
#
loop_
_entity_poly.entity_id
_entity_poly.type
_entity_poly.pdbx_seq_one_letter_code
_entity_poly.pdbx_strand_id
1 'polypeptide(L)'
;SNTAESVKACSRACEIIREKKAQHFCEFIVSGNAAIWAGCYSAAQLAGIEVGWMSYSAPSAYKSYLDPWANLDYSNFFAGGAEVSNPKYPLQSYLDAGVALSVYNADTDPEMTYVLKYYPKMKAVCTNYPAKLLGRIGSEGL
;
A
#
# COMPACT_ATOMS: atom_id res chain seq x y z
N SER A 1 -21.44 -3.50 -0.40
CA SER A 1 -21.09 -2.61 0.71
C SER A 1 -21.67 -1.24 0.43
N ASN A 2 -22.23 -0.61 1.43
CA ASN A 2 -22.78 0.73 1.30
C ASN A 2 -21.60 1.72 1.31
N THR A 3 -21.32 2.33 0.17
CA THR A 3 -20.22 3.30 0.01
C THR A 3 -20.30 4.42 1.04
N ALA A 4 -21.51 4.95 1.30
CA ALA A 4 -21.72 6.03 2.26
C ALA A 4 -21.35 5.61 3.71
N GLU A 5 -21.68 4.41 4.10
CA GLU A 5 -21.32 3.87 5.43
C GLU A 5 -19.80 3.69 5.57
N SER A 6 -19.15 3.18 4.53
CA SER A 6 -17.70 3.02 4.54
C SER A 6 -16.97 4.36 4.67
N VAL A 7 -17.41 5.36 3.93
CA VAL A 7 -16.85 6.72 4.01
C VAL A 7 -17.13 7.37 5.37
N LYS A 8 -18.33 7.19 5.92
CA LYS A 8 -18.68 7.68 7.26
C LYS A 8 -17.83 7.03 8.35
N ALA A 9 -17.60 5.74 8.28
CA ALA A 9 -16.73 5.03 9.21
C ALA A 9 -15.29 5.53 9.14
N CYS A 10 -14.77 5.73 7.92
CA CYS A 10 -13.43 6.31 7.71
C CYS A 10 -13.34 7.72 8.29
N SER A 11 -14.32 8.58 8.03
CA SER A 11 -14.37 9.94 8.57
C SER A 11 -14.36 9.94 10.11
N ARG A 12 -15.14 9.06 10.73
CA ARG A 12 -15.16 8.93 12.19
C ARG A 12 -13.83 8.44 12.75
N ALA A 13 -13.18 7.50 12.08
CA ALA A 13 -11.85 7.05 12.47
C ALA A 13 -10.81 8.19 12.38
N CYS A 14 -10.86 9.00 11.32
CA CYS A 14 -10.02 10.19 11.15
C CYS A 14 -10.20 11.20 12.30
N GLU A 15 -11.45 11.45 12.72
CA GLU A 15 -11.74 12.32 13.85
C GLU A 15 -11.09 11.80 15.14
N ILE A 16 -11.25 10.51 15.46
CA ILE A 16 -10.67 9.87 16.64
C ILE A 16 -9.14 9.97 16.63
N ILE A 17 -8.51 9.68 15.49
CA ILE A 17 -7.05 9.76 15.36
C ILE A 17 -6.57 11.20 15.58
N ARG A 18 -7.30 12.17 15.07
CA ARG A 18 -7.01 13.60 15.26
C ARG A 18 -7.17 14.03 16.71
N GLU A 19 -8.27 13.65 17.36
CA GLU A 19 -8.52 13.88 18.78
C GLU A 19 -7.40 13.33 19.67
N LYS A 20 -6.86 12.16 19.29
CA LYS A 20 -5.73 11.50 19.98
C LYS A 20 -4.35 12.02 19.58
N LYS A 21 -4.27 12.96 18.65
CA LYS A 21 -3.01 13.48 18.08
C LYS A 21 -2.10 12.38 17.53
N ALA A 22 -2.69 11.36 16.91
CA ALA A 22 -2.02 10.16 16.45
C ALA A 22 -1.81 10.12 14.92
N GLN A 23 -1.96 11.24 14.21
CA GLN A 23 -1.90 11.30 12.75
C GLN A 23 -0.60 10.77 12.17
N HIS A 24 0.53 11.02 12.85
CA HIS A 24 1.84 10.58 12.41
C HIS A 24 2.15 9.10 12.64
N PHE A 25 1.25 8.40 13.36
CA PHE A 25 1.40 6.98 13.70
C PHE A 25 0.38 6.10 12.97
N CYS A 26 -0.53 6.70 12.21
CA CYS A 26 -1.63 6.00 11.58
C CYS A 26 -1.63 6.23 10.08
N GLU A 27 -1.92 5.18 9.36
CA GLU A 27 -2.21 5.19 7.93
C GLU A 27 -3.49 4.38 7.70
N PHE A 28 -4.34 4.83 6.79
CA PHE A 28 -5.49 4.06 6.35
C PHE A 28 -5.15 3.27 5.10
N ILE A 29 -5.52 2.01 5.10
CA ILE A 29 -5.53 1.18 3.90
C ILE A 29 -6.99 0.99 3.50
N VAL A 30 -7.36 1.56 2.38
CA VAL A 30 -8.73 1.51 1.86
C VAL A 30 -8.85 0.40 0.84
N SER A 31 -9.75 -0.55 1.10
CA SER A 31 -10.16 -1.56 0.13
C SER A 31 -11.55 -1.21 -0.41
N GLY A 32 -11.73 -1.29 -1.71
CA GLY A 32 -13.03 -1.05 -2.32
C GLY A 32 -12.97 -0.36 -3.68
N ASN A 33 -14.11 0.18 -4.09
CA ASN A 33 -14.24 0.89 -5.36
C ASN A 33 -13.71 2.35 -5.28
N ALA A 34 -13.59 2.99 -6.44
CA ALA A 34 -13.09 4.36 -6.55
C ALA A 34 -13.91 5.39 -5.74
N ALA A 35 -15.21 5.19 -5.54
CA ALA A 35 -16.03 6.13 -4.77
C ALA A 35 -15.74 6.03 -3.25
N ILE A 36 -15.51 4.82 -2.75
CA ILE A 36 -15.05 4.61 -1.36
C ILE A 36 -13.66 5.24 -1.19
N TRP A 37 -12.75 4.95 -2.11
CA TRP A 37 -11.41 5.53 -2.10
C TRP A 37 -11.48 7.07 -2.05
N ALA A 38 -12.17 7.71 -2.97
CA ALA A 38 -12.25 9.17 -3.05
C ALA A 38 -12.82 9.80 -1.76
N GLY A 39 -13.85 9.20 -1.17
CA GLY A 39 -14.44 9.68 0.08
C GLY A 39 -13.50 9.53 1.28
N CYS A 40 -12.85 8.38 1.40
CA CYS A 40 -11.88 8.12 2.48
C CYS A 40 -10.63 8.99 2.31
N TYR A 41 -10.14 9.15 1.09
CA TYR A 41 -9.01 10.01 0.78
C TYR A 41 -9.27 11.46 1.21
N SER A 42 -10.43 12.01 0.85
CA SER A 42 -10.80 13.37 1.27
C SER A 42 -10.85 13.54 2.79
N ALA A 43 -11.42 12.57 3.50
CA ALA A 43 -11.48 12.59 4.96
C ALA A 43 -10.09 12.50 5.60
N ALA A 44 -9.23 11.62 5.10
CA ALA A 44 -7.87 11.43 5.59
C ALA A 44 -7.00 12.66 5.32
N GLN A 45 -7.10 13.25 4.12
CA GLN A 45 -6.38 14.47 3.76
C GLN A 45 -6.72 15.64 4.69
N LEU A 46 -8.00 15.86 4.98
CA LEU A 46 -8.45 16.89 5.93
C LEU A 46 -7.94 16.65 7.35
N ALA A 47 -7.73 15.41 7.72
CA ALA A 47 -7.22 15.03 9.03
C ALA A 47 -5.68 14.97 9.10
N GLY A 48 -4.97 15.10 7.99
CA GLY A 48 -3.52 14.97 7.91
C GLY A 48 -3.02 13.53 8.09
N ILE A 49 -3.81 12.55 7.66
CA ILE A 49 -3.51 11.11 7.77
C ILE A 49 -3.18 10.56 6.39
N GLU A 50 -2.11 9.78 6.29
CA GLU A 50 -1.79 9.06 5.06
C GLU A 50 -2.84 8.00 4.75
N VAL A 51 -3.09 7.79 3.47
CA VAL A 51 -4.05 6.80 3.01
C VAL A 51 -3.50 6.04 1.81
N GLY A 52 -3.61 4.72 1.86
CA GLY A 52 -3.27 3.81 0.78
C GLY A 52 -4.51 3.18 0.16
N TRP A 53 -4.46 2.86 -1.11
CA TRP A 53 -5.51 2.12 -1.79
C TRP A 53 -5.05 0.70 -2.09
N MET A 54 -5.69 -0.25 -1.44
CA MET A 54 -5.50 -1.67 -1.73
C MET A 54 -6.21 -2.01 -3.04
N SER A 55 -5.45 -2.31 -4.06
CA SER A 55 -6.03 -2.62 -5.37
C SER A 55 -5.15 -3.57 -6.18
N TYR A 56 -5.79 -4.20 -7.16
CA TYR A 56 -5.19 -5.20 -8.05
C TYR A 56 -5.21 -4.76 -9.51
N SER A 57 -5.41 -3.49 -9.75
CA SER A 57 -5.52 -2.94 -11.11
C SER A 57 -4.17 -2.49 -11.66
N ALA A 58 -4.08 -2.32 -12.96
CA ALA A 58 -2.89 -1.78 -13.61
C ALA A 58 -2.57 -0.35 -13.13
N PRO A 59 -1.29 0.08 -13.12
CA PRO A 59 -0.90 1.42 -12.69
C PRO A 59 -1.66 2.55 -13.40
N SER A 60 -2.00 2.36 -14.66
CA SER A 60 -2.76 3.33 -15.45
C SER A 60 -4.14 3.64 -14.86
N ALA A 61 -4.74 2.70 -14.14
CA ALA A 61 -6.03 2.90 -13.48
C ALA A 61 -5.97 3.89 -12.31
N TYR A 62 -4.78 4.19 -11.81
CA TYR A 62 -4.57 5.07 -10.64
C TYR A 62 -4.16 6.48 -11.00
N LYS A 63 -3.83 6.77 -12.27
CA LYS A 63 -3.31 8.09 -12.67
C LYS A 63 -4.16 9.27 -12.21
N SER A 64 -5.48 9.11 -12.20
CA SER A 64 -6.43 10.15 -11.75
C SER A 64 -6.54 10.26 -10.23
N TYR A 65 -5.96 9.34 -9.48
CA TYR A 65 -6.01 9.27 -8.02
C TYR A 65 -4.64 9.38 -7.37
N LEU A 66 -3.58 9.51 -8.18
CA LEU A 66 -2.21 9.66 -7.67
C LEU A 66 -2.03 11.07 -7.13
N ASP A 67 -1.88 11.14 -5.85
CA ASP A 67 -1.53 12.32 -5.08
C ASP A 67 -0.33 11.95 -4.20
N PRO A 68 0.53 12.90 -3.79
CA PRO A 68 1.66 12.64 -2.89
C PRO A 68 1.29 11.94 -1.58
N TRP A 69 0.02 11.99 -1.18
CA TRP A 69 -0.51 11.36 0.02
C TRP A 69 -1.08 9.96 -0.21
N ALA A 70 -1.26 9.57 -1.45
CA ALA A 70 -1.82 8.27 -1.78
C ALA A 70 -0.72 7.22 -1.91
N ASN A 71 -0.92 6.10 -1.23
CA ASN A 71 -0.13 4.90 -1.41
C ASN A 71 -0.94 3.86 -2.17
N LEU A 72 -0.28 3.00 -2.88
CA LEU A 72 -0.87 1.81 -3.42
C LEU A 72 -0.37 0.59 -2.65
N ASP A 73 -1.29 -0.10 -1.99
CA ASP A 73 -1.00 -1.41 -1.44
C ASP A 73 -1.43 -2.49 -2.44
N TYR A 74 -0.49 -3.32 -2.81
CA TYR A 74 -0.70 -4.38 -3.76
C TYR A 74 -0.64 -5.74 -3.07
N SER A 75 -1.82 -6.28 -2.74
CA SER A 75 -1.93 -7.44 -1.86
C SER A 75 -1.82 -8.80 -2.55
N ASN A 76 -2.25 -8.93 -3.80
CA ASN A 76 -2.27 -10.20 -4.52
C ASN A 76 -0.99 -10.49 -5.30
N PHE A 77 0.04 -9.72 -5.06
CA PHE A 77 1.27 -9.84 -5.80
C PHE A 77 1.95 -11.20 -5.60
N PHE A 78 1.74 -11.78 -4.41
CA PHE A 78 2.37 -13.02 -3.97
C PHE A 78 1.39 -14.19 -3.78
N ALA A 79 0.22 -14.15 -4.37
CA ALA A 79 -0.79 -15.20 -4.23
C ALA A 79 -0.41 -16.55 -4.88
N GLY A 80 0.85 -16.76 -5.18
CA GLY A 80 1.42 -18.02 -5.66
C GLY A 80 2.79 -17.84 -6.29
N GLY A 81 3.59 -18.88 -6.30
CA GLY A 81 4.94 -18.87 -6.86
C GLY A 81 5.03 -18.42 -8.33
N ALA A 82 3.96 -18.56 -9.09
CA ALA A 82 3.89 -18.13 -10.48
C ALA A 82 3.90 -16.60 -10.63
N GLU A 83 3.37 -15.88 -9.65
CA GLU A 83 3.30 -14.41 -9.68
C GLU A 83 4.64 -13.75 -9.38
N VAL A 84 5.50 -14.40 -8.63
CA VAL A 84 6.88 -13.94 -8.39
C VAL A 84 7.73 -14.03 -9.65
N SER A 85 7.55 -15.08 -10.43
CA SER A 85 8.30 -15.29 -11.68
C SER A 85 7.71 -14.56 -12.88
N ASN A 86 6.40 -14.33 -12.89
CA ASN A 86 5.70 -13.62 -13.97
C ASN A 86 4.48 -12.86 -13.41
N PRO A 87 4.69 -11.77 -12.67
CA PRO A 87 3.61 -11.01 -12.08
C PRO A 87 2.77 -10.34 -13.18
N LYS A 88 1.46 -10.36 -12.99
CA LYS A 88 0.51 -9.70 -13.89
C LYS A 88 0.82 -8.22 -14.09
N TYR A 89 1.23 -7.56 -13.01
CA TYR A 89 1.67 -6.17 -13.01
C TYR A 89 3.00 -6.06 -12.28
N PRO A 90 4.14 -6.00 -12.99
CA PRO A 90 5.46 -5.91 -12.37
C PRO A 90 5.60 -4.69 -11.46
N LEU A 91 6.30 -4.83 -10.34
CA LEU A 91 6.54 -3.72 -9.39
C LEU A 91 7.13 -2.49 -10.11
N GLN A 92 8.00 -2.70 -11.08
CA GLN A 92 8.60 -1.61 -11.86
C GLN A 92 7.55 -0.72 -12.52
N SER A 93 6.46 -1.29 -13.02
CA SER A 93 5.41 -0.50 -13.68
C SER A 93 4.68 0.47 -12.75
N TYR A 94 4.57 0.13 -11.46
CA TYR A 94 4.02 1.04 -10.45
C TYR A 94 5.02 2.13 -10.06
N LEU A 95 6.28 1.77 -9.92
CA LEU A 95 7.36 2.72 -9.63
C LEU A 95 7.54 3.71 -10.78
N ASP A 96 7.47 3.25 -12.02
CA ASP A 96 7.53 4.11 -13.22
C ASP A 96 6.33 5.06 -13.32
N ALA A 97 5.19 4.65 -12.77
CA ALA A 97 4.00 5.49 -12.66
C ALA A 97 4.07 6.51 -11.51
N GLY A 98 5.13 6.48 -10.70
CA GLY A 98 5.32 7.38 -9.56
C GLY A 98 4.47 7.04 -8.34
N VAL A 99 4.03 5.78 -8.22
CA VAL A 99 3.22 5.31 -7.08
C VAL A 99 4.10 5.07 -5.87
N ALA A 100 3.69 5.58 -4.71
CA ALA A 100 4.26 5.19 -3.42
C ALA A 100 3.77 3.78 -3.08
N LEU A 101 4.61 2.79 -3.37
CA LEU A 101 4.22 1.38 -3.38
C LEU A 101 4.50 0.70 -2.05
N SER A 102 3.47 0.11 -1.47
CA SER A 102 3.58 -0.89 -0.40
C SER A 102 3.15 -2.25 -0.92
N VAL A 103 3.82 -3.32 -0.49
CA VAL A 103 3.47 -4.68 -0.92
C VAL A 103 3.31 -5.61 0.27
N TYR A 104 2.45 -6.64 0.14
CA TYR A 104 2.28 -7.73 1.09
C TYR A 104 1.74 -9.00 0.39
N ASN A 105 2.09 -10.20 0.81
CA ASN A 105 3.08 -10.49 1.85
C ASN A 105 4.35 -11.00 1.16
N ALA A 106 5.51 -10.57 1.63
CA ALA A 106 6.78 -11.12 1.19
C ALA A 106 7.28 -12.12 2.26
N ASP A 107 6.78 -13.36 2.22
CA ASP A 107 7.00 -14.35 3.27
C ASP A 107 7.98 -15.45 2.88
N THR A 108 8.06 -15.80 1.60
CA THR A 108 8.99 -16.82 1.08
C THR A 108 10.29 -16.21 0.57
N ASP A 109 11.34 -17.02 0.45
CA ASP A 109 12.62 -16.56 -0.09
C ASP A 109 12.53 -15.99 -1.51
N PRO A 110 11.79 -16.60 -2.45
CA PRO A 110 11.58 -16.02 -3.77
C PRO A 110 10.89 -14.66 -3.72
N GLU A 111 9.86 -14.49 -2.89
CA GLU A 111 9.13 -13.23 -2.70
C GLU A 111 10.05 -12.15 -2.12
N MET A 112 10.79 -12.47 -1.06
CA MET A 112 11.77 -11.55 -0.48
C MET A 112 12.83 -11.15 -1.51
N THR A 113 13.37 -12.10 -2.28
CA THR A 113 14.36 -11.82 -3.33
C THR A 113 13.79 -10.88 -4.39
N TYR A 114 12.55 -11.08 -4.79
CA TYR A 114 11.91 -10.23 -5.77
C TYR A 114 11.70 -8.80 -5.25
N VAL A 115 11.18 -8.67 -4.04
CA VAL A 115 10.92 -7.39 -3.40
C VAL A 115 12.21 -6.60 -3.16
N LEU A 116 13.28 -7.26 -2.71
CA LEU A 116 14.55 -6.62 -2.40
C LEU A 116 15.20 -5.92 -3.60
N LYS A 117 14.93 -6.34 -4.82
CA LYS A 117 15.37 -5.61 -6.03
C LYS A 117 14.86 -4.18 -6.10
N TYR A 118 13.73 -3.91 -5.46
CA TYR A 118 13.03 -2.63 -5.51
C TYR A 118 12.99 -1.91 -4.17
N TYR A 119 13.51 -2.55 -3.12
CA TYR A 119 13.40 -2.08 -1.74
C TYR A 119 13.69 -0.60 -1.53
N PRO A 120 14.78 -0.03 -2.07
CA PRO A 120 15.09 1.38 -1.83
C PRO A 120 14.05 2.37 -2.39
N LYS A 121 13.18 1.90 -3.30
CA LYS A 121 12.18 2.72 -3.98
C LYS A 121 10.76 2.47 -3.47
N MET A 122 10.60 1.48 -2.57
CA MET A 122 9.29 1.15 -2.02
C MET A 122 9.06 1.86 -0.70
N LYS A 123 7.80 2.19 -0.42
CA LYS A 123 7.42 2.77 0.86
C LYS A 123 7.48 1.74 1.99
N ALA A 124 6.92 0.57 1.76
CA ALA A 124 6.85 -0.48 2.76
C ALA A 124 6.77 -1.89 2.16
N VAL A 125 7.21 -2.86 2.94
CA VAL A 125 7.04 -4.29 2.68
C VAL A 125 6.44 -4.93 3.91
N CYS A 126 5.28 -5.55 3.76
CA CYS A 126 4.66 -6.34 4.81
C CYS A 126 5.13 -7.79 4.73
N THR A 127 5.47 -8.39 5.85
CA THR A 127 5.87 -9.79 5.97
C THR A 127 5.54 -10.35 7.34
N ASN A 128 5.24 -11.64 7.40
CA ASN A 128 5.12 -12.38 8.66
C ASN A 128 6.48 -12.74 9.28
N TYR A 129 7.59 -12.48 8.55
CA TYR A 129 8.95 -12.82 8.98
C TYR A 129 9.89 -11.60 8.96
N PRO A 130 9.59 -10.54 9.73
CA PRO A 130 10.32 -9.27 9.65
C PRO A 130 11.81 -9.42 9.99
N ALA A 131 12.15 -10.24 10.96
CA ALA A 131 13.56 -10.49 11.33
C ALA A 131 14.34 -11.12 10.17
N LYS A 132 13.72 -12.04 9.42
CA LYS A 132 14.34 -12.66 8.25
C LYS A 132 14.55 -11.65 7.13
N LEU A 133 13.55 -10.82 6.84
CA LEU A 133 13.65 -9.78 5.81
C LEU A 133 14.72 -8.74 6.17
N LEU A 134 14.74 -8.28 7.43
CA LEU A 134 15.75 -7.32 7.91
C LEU A 134 17.17 -7.91 7.84
N GLY A 135 17.34 -9.17 8.19
CA GLY A 135 18.63 -9.86 8.05
C GLY A 135 19.11 -9.90 6.60
N ARG A 136 18.22 -10.10 5.66
CA ARG A 136 18.55 -10.05 4.22
C ARG A 136 18.92 -8.66 3.74
N ILE A 137 18.16 -7.63 4.13
CA ILE A 137 18.48 -6.22 3.83
C ILE A 137 19.90 -5.91 4.30
N GLY A 138 20.25 -6.25 5.52
CA GLY A 138 21.59 -6.02 6.08
C GLY A 138 22.69 -6.79 5.36
N SER A 139 22.44 -8.05 4.97
CA SER A 139 23.42 -8.89 4.29
C SER A 139 23.64 -8.52 2.82
N GLU A 140 22.64 -7.94 2.16
CA GLU A 140 22.70 -7.50 0.76
C GLU A 140 23.20 -6.04 0.66
N GLY A 141 23.44 -5.35 1.79
CA GLY A 141 23.95 -3.98 1.81
C GLY A 141 22.96 -2.91 1.35
N LEU A 142 21.66 -3.20 1.51
CA LEU A 142 20.56 -2.35 1.06
C LEU A 142 20.12 -1.32 2.13
#